data_2d2d3ee6e505da91c3d7488bb2b1812a
#
_entry.id   2d2d3ee6e505da91c3d7488bb2b1812a
#
_cell.length_a   1.000
_cell.length_b   1.000
_cell.length_c   1.000
_cell.angle_alpha   90.00
_cell.angle_beta   90.00
_cell.angle_gamma   90.00
#
_symmetry.space_group_name_H-M   'P 1'
#
loop_
_entity.id
_entity.type
_entity.pdbx_description
1 polymer ?
#
loop_
_entity_poly.entity_id
_entity_poly.type
_entity_poly.pdbx_seq_one_letter_code
_entity_poly.pdbx_strand_id
1 'polypeptide(L)'
;MFKTIKNALKTPDVRKRILYTLLLIVIFRLGCYITVPGVNSITLNEAMSSNNGVAGLIDMISGGAFSRFSVFAMSISPYITASIVIQLLGMIIPSLERLTKEGGEEGRKKINRYTKILTLVLALIEAIGVFVSYKSSGIFVNTNFSTAALVVISLVAGTSILMWLGDEITNKGIGNGISMIIFIGIISGLPSFVTTLWNLVITDNGFSTTGLLMALGLIIGAIVLIAGVVFIQQAERRVPVQYSKKVVGRKMVGAQNTHIPLKLAMAGVMPIIFASSFLTFPAMILQIFVKDIATQTGFWAGVYKFSIATSSSSVGIGYSIANALVYLVLIMAFTFFYTYATFNPAEVSNNIKQNGGFIPGIRAGKPTTDYLTSIISTLTWFGGFFLAVIAILPMLLRFTGLNVAFGGTSILIVVGVALETVQQLESLLVMRHYKGFLD
;
A
#
# COMPACT_ATOMS: atom_id res chain seq x y z
N MET A 1 -11.42 14.17 -14.23
CA MET A 1 -11.77 13.73 -12.87
C MET A 1 -13.11 14.25 -12.37
N PHE A 2 -13.35 15.56 -12.17
CA PHE A 2 -14.66 16.06 -11.69
C PHE A 2 -15.84 15.66 -12.59
N LYS A 3 -15.66 15.72 -13.91
CA LYS A 3 -16.69 15.31 -14.88
C LYS A 3 -17.00 13.82 -14.80
N THR A 4 -15.97 12.98 -14.58
CA THR A 4 -16.10 11.53 -14.43
C THR A 4 -16.87 11.19 -13.16
N ILE A 5 -16.53 11.81 -12.00
CA ILE A 5 -17.24 11.61 -10.74
C ILE A 5 -18.70 12.05 -10.84
N LYS A 6 -18.95 13.20 -11.46
CA LYS A 6 -20.33 13.70 -11.68
C LYS A 6 -21.16 12.73 -12.54
N ASN A 7 -20.56 12.16 -13.58
CA ASN A 7 -21.23 11.18 -14.45
C ASN A 7 -21.43 9.83 -13.72
N ALA A 8 -20.47 9.40 -12.91
CA ALA A 8 -20.56 8.20 -12.09
C ALA A 8 -21.76 8.27 -11.11
N LEU A 9 -21.94 9.42 -10.45
CA LEU A 9 -23.05 9.64 -9.52
C LEU A 9 -24.44 9.67 -10.21
N LYS A 10 -24.50 10.03 -11.50
CA LYS A 10 -25.73 10.00 -12.30
C LYS A 10 -26.13 8.57 -12.70
N THR A 11 -25.16 7.65 -12.78
CA THR A 11 -25.41 6.26 -13.21
C THR A 11 -25.83 5.43 -12.01
N PRO A 12 -27.07 4.84 -11.97
CA PRO A 12 -27.65 4.25 -10.76
C PRO A 12 -26.82 3.08 -10.22
N ASP A 13 -26.24 2.22 -11.07
CA ASP A 13 -25.43 1.08 -10.60
C ASP A 13 -24.07 1.49 -10.04
N VAL A 14 -23.43 2.47 -10.68
CA VAL A 14 -22.14 2.99 -10.20
C VAL A 14 -22.37 3.75 -8.88
N ARG A 15 -23.46 4.52 -8.80
CA ARG A 15 -23.88 5.19 -7.55
C ARG A 15 -24.10 4.20 -6.41
N LYS A 16 -24.78 3.06 -6.66
CA LYS A 16 -24.96 2.01 -5.65
C LYS A 16 -23.62 1.46 -5.15
N ARG A 17 -22.66 1.21 -6.04
CA ARG A 17 -21.33 0.73 -5.67
C ARG A 17 -20.55 1.77 -4.86
N ILE A 18 -20.62 3.06 -5.24
CA ILE A 18 -20.01 4.16 -4.47
C ILE A 18 -20.59 4.21 -3.05
N LEU A 19 -21.93 4.24 -2.93
CA LEU A 19 -22.61 4.30 -1.64
C LEU A 19 -22.28 3.09 -0.76
N TYR A 20 -22.23 1.88 -1.36
CA TYR A 20 -21.83 0.68 -0.65
C TYR A 20 -20.39 0.76 -0.12
N THR A 21 -19.45 1.24 -0.93
CA THR A 21 -18.06 1.47 -0.51
C THR A 21 -17.99 2.47 0.63
N LEU A 22 -18.69 3.60 0.53
CA LEU A 22 -18.74 4.61 1.59
C LEU A 22 -19.32 4.06 2.89
N LEU A 23 -20.39 3.26 2.81
CA LEU A 23 -20.97 2.61 3.99
C LEU A 23 -19.97 1.69 4.69
N LEU A 24 -19.24 0.85 3.95
CA LEU A 24 -18.22 -0.04 4.52
C LEU A 24 -17.04 0.74 5.12
N ILE A 25 -16.67 1.87 4.52
CA ILE A 25 -15.66 2.79 5.08
C ILE A 25 -16.12 3.39 6.41
N VAL A 26 -17.38 3.78 6.52
CA VAL A 26 -17.95 4.29 7.78
C VAL A 26 -17.92 3.19 8.85
N ILE A 27 -18.30 1.95 8.51
CA ILE A 27 -18.22 0.80 9.44
C ILE A 27 -16.78 0.59 9.91
N PHE A 28 -15.79 0.64 8.99
CA PHE A 28 -14.37 0.57 9.34
C PHE A 28 -13.99 1.66 10.34
N ARG A 29 -14.37 2.91 10.07
CA ARG A 29 -14.04 4.04 10.96
C ARG A 29 -14.68 3.90 12.34
N LEU A 30 -15.94 3.48 12.42
CA LEU A 30 -16.60 3.21 13.70
C LEU A 30 -15.86 2.11 14.49
N GLY A 31 -15.42 1.04 13.83
CA GLY A 31 -14.65 -0.02 14.47
C GLY A 31 -13.28 0.43 15.02
N CYS A 32 -12.66 1.46 14.44
CA CYS A 32 -11.43 2.05 14.96
C CYS A 32 -11.60 2.76 16.31
N TYR A 33 -12.84 3.02 16.75
CA TYR A 33 -13.14 3.63 18.05
C TYR A 33 -13.56 2.62 19.11
N ILE A 34 -13.81 1.36 18.73
CA ILE A 34 -14.16 0.29 19.67
C ILE A 34 -12.89 -0.25 20.31
N THR A 35 -12.60 0.13 21.53
CA THR A 35 -11.44 -0.32 22.29
C THR A 35 -11.55 -1.80 22.70
N VAL A 36 -10.42 -2.49 22.74
CA VAL A 36 -10.36 -3.87 23.22
C VAL A 36 -10.70 -3.90 24.73
N PRO A 37 -11.56 -4.81 25.21
CA PRO A 37 -11.89 -4.93 26.61
C PRO A 37 -10.66 -5.23 27.49
N GLY A 38 -10.59 -4.62 28.67
CA GLY A 38 -9.48 -4.82 29.62
C GLY A 38 -8.29 -3.89 29.42
N VAL A 39 -8.40 -2.89 28.57
CA VAL A 39 -7.38 -1.85 28.34
C VAL A 39 -7.71 -0.59 29.14
N ASN A 40 -6.70 -0.04 29.83
CA ASN A 40 -6.82 1.23 30.54
C ASN A 40 -6.42 2.37 29.60
N SER A 41 -7.38 3.25 29.26
CA SER A 41 -7.20 4.35 28.30
C SER A 41 -6.24 5.44 28.79
N ILE A 42 -6.07 5.63 30.12
CA ILE A 42 -5.20 6.66 30.70
C ILE A 42 -3.74 6.27 30.48
N THR A 43 -3.36 5.08 30.95
CA THR A 43 -2.00 4.56 30.83
C THR A 43 -1.61 4.27 29.37
N LEU A 44 -2.60 4.00 28.50
CA LEU A 44 -2.40 3.82 27.06
C LEU A 44 -1.88 5.12 26.41
N ASN A 45 -2.51 6.25 26.69
CA ASN A 45 -2.09 7.54 26.13
C ASN A 45 -0.67 7.93 26.55
N GLU A 46 -0.29 7.65 27.79
CA GLU A 46 1.08 7.88 28.30
C GLU A 46 2.11 6.97 27.61
N ALA A 47 1.80 5.68 27.46
CA ALA A 47 2.68 4.71 26.81
C ALA A 47 2.83 4.97 25.30
N MET A 48 1.78 5.46 24.64
CA MET A 48 1.81 5.76 23.18
C MET A 48 2.54 7.07 22.88
N SER A 49 2.46 8.07 23.75
CA SER A 49 3.19 9.33 23.57
C SER A 49 4.71 9.17 23.68
N SER A 50 5.18 8.14 24.40
CA SER A 50 6.61 7.84 24.55
C SER A 50 7.18 6.90 23.47
N ASN A 51 6.33 6.20 22.69
CA ASN A 51 6.75 5.14 21.77
C ASN A 51 6.63 5.57 20.30
N ASN A 52 7.68 6.19 19.75
CA ASN A 52 7.75 6.65 18.34
C ASN A 52 8.33 5.60 17.37
N GLY A 53 8.28 4.31 17.69
CA GLY A 53 8.88 3.24 16.87
C GLY A 53 7.90 2.59 15.88
N VAL A 54 7.89 1.25 15.86
CA VAL A 54 6.99 0.43 15.02
C VAL A 54 5.51 0.77 15.27
N ALA A 55 5.16 1.07 16.52
CA ALA A 55 3.82 1.50 16.92
C ALA A 55 3.31 2.71 16.12
N GLY A 56 4.17 3.70 15.88
CA GLY A 56 3.82 4.89 15.09
C GLY A 56 3.51 4.58 13.62
N LEU A 57 4.23 3.64 13.00
CA LEU A 57 3.93 3.21 11.62
C LEU A 57 2.61 2.45 11.54
N ILE A 58 2.37 1.52 12.47
CA ILE A 58 1.12 0.76 12.53
C ILE A 58 -0.04 1.74 12.76
N ASP A 59 0.13 2.71 13.65
CA ASP A 59 -0.89 3.70 13.96
C ASP A 59 -1.23 4.60 12.76
N MET A 60 -0.23 4.98 11.98
CA MET A 60 -0.44 5.75 10.75
C MET A 60 -1.24 4.96 9.71
N ILE A 61 -0.95 3.67 9.52
CA ILE A 61 -1.66 2.80 8.57
C ILE A 61 -3.06 2.45 9.10
N SER A 62 -3.21 2.28 10.42
CA SER A 62 -4.49 1.98 11.07
C SER A 62 -5.39 3.19 11.26
N GLY A 63 -4.85 4.40 11.03
CA GLY A 63 -5.60 5.65 11.18
C GLY A 63 -5.98 5.99 12.62
N GLY A 64 -5.05 5.78 13.56
CA GLY A 64 -5.25 6.04 14.98
C GLY A 64 -5.94 4.91 15.74
N ALA A 65 -6.13 3.74 15.10
CA ALA A 65 -6.75 2.59 15.74
C ALA A 65 -5.79 1.90 16.72
N PHE A 66 -4.48 1.94 16.45
CA PHE A 66 -3.47 1.36 17.31
C PHE A 66 -3.25 2.20 18.58
N SER A 67 -3.18 3.52 18.47
CA SER A 67 -3.07 4.43 19.62
C SER A 67 -4.23 4.33 20.60
N ARG A 68 -5.41 3.89 20.11
CA ARG A 68 -6.60 3.66 20.94
C ARG A 68 -6.74 2.22 21.39
N PHE A 69 -5.82 1.35 21.02
CA PHE A 69 -5.89 -0.09 21.22
C PHE A 69 -7.26 -0.66 20.84
N SER A 70 -7.73 -0.28 19.66
CA SER A 70 -9.05 -0.70 19.17
C SER A 70 -9.01 -2.14 18.66
N VAL A 71 -10.18 -2.73 18.43
CA VAL A 71 -10.31 -4.05 17.81
C VAL A 71 -9.60 -4.10 16.45
N PHE A 72 -9.48 -2.97 15.76
CA PHE A 72 -8.78 -2.83 14.48
C PHE A 72 -7.32 -2.32 14.62
N ALA A 73 -6.73 -2.41 15.81
CA ALA A 73 -5.39 -1.89 16.08
C ALA A 73 -4.31 -2.48 15.16
N MET A 74 -4.38 -3.77 14.84
CA MET A 74 -3.43 -4.41 13.91
C MET A 74 -3.67 -4.04 12.45
N SER A 75 -4.79 -3.37 12.14
CA SER A 75 -5.16 -2.98 10.78
C SER A 75 -5.12 -4.18 9.81
N ILE A 76 -4.61 -3.96 8.59
CA ILE A 76 -4.43 -4.95 7.53
C ILE A 76 -2.97 -5.46 7.48
N SER A 77 -2.10 -5.06 8.44
CA SER A 77 -0.67 -5.44 8.46
C SER A 77 -0.44 -6.95 8.27
N PRO A 78 -1.11 -7.86 9.03
CA PRO A 78 -0.92 -9.30 8.84
C PRO A 78 -1.32 -9.80 7.44
N TYR A 79 -2.34 -9.19 6.84
CA TYR A 79 -2.76 -9.55 5.48
C TYR A 79 -1.74 -9.11 4.42
N ILE A 80 -1.17 -7.91 4.56
CA ILE A 80 -0.12 -7.42 3.64
C ILE A 80 1.07 -8.39 3.69
N THR A 81 1.54 -8.71 4.88
CA THR A 81 2.66 -9.64 5.07
C THR A 81 2.35 -11.03 4.49
N ALA A 82 1.15 -11.58 4.76
CA ALA A 82 0.70 -12.85 4.19
C ALA A 82 0.65 -12.83 2.66
N SER A 83 0.15 -11.74 2.08
CA SER A 83 0.06 -11.57 0.63
C SER A 83 1.44 -11.56 -0.02
N ILE A 84 2.41 -10.86 0.59
CA ILE A 84 3.81 -10.84 0.13
C ILE A 84 4.40 -12.24 0.16
N VAL A 85 4.25 -12.95 1.29
CA VAL A 85 4.79 -14.31 1.46
C VAL A 85 4.20 -15.26 0.42
N ILE A 86 2.88 -15.24 0.20
CA ILE A 86 2.23 -16.10 -0.79
C ILE A 86 2.65 -15.74 -2.22
N GLN A 87 2.83 -14.46 -2.55
CA GLN A 87 3.32 -14.04 -3.87
C GLN A 87 4.76 -14.49 -4.12
N LEU A 88 5.64 -14.36 -3.13
CA LEU A 88 7.02 -14.84 -3.23
C LEU A 88 7.08 -16.38 -3.34
N LEU A 89 6.31 -17.09 -2.50
CA LEU A 89 6.21 -18.55 -2.59
C LEU A 89 5.60 -19.02 -3.90
N GLY A 90 4.68 -18.26 -4.49
CA GLY A 90 4.09 -18.53 -5.80
C GLY A 90 5.08 -18.51 -6.95
N MET A 91 6.26 -17.91 -6.78
CA MET A 91 7.34 -17.97 -7.79
C MET A 91 8.36 -19.08 -7.51
N ILE A 92 8.52 -19.47 -6.23
CA ILE A 92 9.51 -20.48 -5.82
C ILE A 92 8.91 -21.88 -5.92
N ILE A 93 7.64 -22.03 -5.56
CA ILE A 93 6.96 -23.33 -5.50
C ILE A 93 6.21 -23.57 -6.81
N PRO A 94 6.63 -24.58 -7.63
CA PRO A 94 6.01 -24.84 -8.94
C PRO A 94 4.50 -25.12 -8.87
N SER A 95 4.03 -25.73 -7.78
CA SER A 95 2.59 -26.00 -7.59
C SER A 95 1.77 -24.73 -7.43
N LEU A 96 2.31 -23.69 -6.74
CA LEU A 96 1.66 -22.39 -6.58
C LEU A 96 1.78 -21.55 -7.87
N GLU A 97 2.91 -21.66 -8.57
CA GLU A 97 3.11 -21.01 -9.86
C GLU A 97 2.07 -21.47 -10.90
N ARG A 98 1.83 -22.79 -10.99
CA ARG A 98 0.79 -23.36 -11.87
C ARG A 98 -0.60 -22.84 -11.50
N LEU A 99 -0.93 -22.79 -10.20
CA LEU A 99 -2.20 -22.24 -9.75
C LEU A 99 -2.37 -20.77 -10.14
N THR A 100 -1.28 -19.99 -10.13
CA THR A 100 -1.31 -18.56 -10.49
C THR A 100 -1.46 -18.34 -11.99
N LYS A 101 -0.72 -19.12 -12.81
CA LYS A 101 -0.65 -18.92 -14.27
C LYS A 101 -1.71 -19.72 -15.04
N GLU A 102 -1.96 -20.96 -14.64
CA GLU A 102 -2.80 -21.90 -15.39
C GLU A 102 -4.18 -22.11 -14.73
N GLY A 103 -4.31 -21.81 -13.43
CA GLY A 103 -5.51 -22.10 -12.65
C GLY A 103 -6.71 -21.18 -12.91
N GLY A 104 -6.58 -20.11 -13.71
CA GLY A 104 -7.66 -19.18 -14.02
C GLY A 104 -8.34 -18.61 -12.76
N GLU A 105 -9.67 -18.52 -12.75
CA GLU A 105 -10.43 -18.01 -11.59
C GLU A 105 -10.39 -18.96 -10.38
N GLU A 106 -10.35 -20.27 -10.59
CA GLU A 106 -10.27 -21.23 -9.49
C GLU A 106 -8.90 -21.20 -8.81
N GLY A 107 -7.82 -21.06 -9.58
CA GLY A 107 -6.48 -20.89 -9.05
C GLY A 107 -6.36 -19.63 -8.18
N ARG A 108 -6.90 -18.51 -8.66
CA ARG A 108 -6.96 -17.26 -7.90
C ARG A 108 -7.74 -17.40 -6.61
N LYS A 109 -8.89 -18.09 -6.61
CA LYS A 109 -9.68 -18.36 -5.41
C LYS A 109 -8.91 -19.19 -4.39
N LYS A 110 -8.16 -20.23 -4.84
CA LYS A 110 -7.31 -21.05 -3.96
C LYS A 110 -6.18 -20.24 -3.33
N ILE A 111 -5.48 -19.43 -4.13
CA ILE A 111 -4.40 -18.56 -3.65
C ILE A 111 -4.94 -17.57 -2.62
N ASN A 112 -6.07 -16.93 -2.89
CA ASN A 112 -6.71 -16.01 -1.94
C ASN A 112 -7.10 -16.73 -0.63
N ARG A 113 -7.54 -18.00 -0.70
CA ARG A 113 -7.81 -18.82 0.49
C ARG A 113 -6.54 -19.07 1.30
N TYR A 114 -5.42 -19.42 0.66
CA TYR A 114 -4.14 -19.62 1.34
C TYR A 114 -3.63 -18.33 1.98
N THR A 115 -3.76 -17.21 1.30
CA THR A 115 -3.43 -15.88 1.85
C THR A 115 -4.25 -15.60 3.11
N LYS A 116 -5.55 -15.88 3.11
CA LYS A 116 -6.44 -15.68 4.27
C LYS A 116 -6.05 -16.55 5.46
N ILE A 117 -5.75 -17.83 5.22
CA ILE A 117 -5.33 -18.75 6.29
C ILE A 117 -3.99 -18.26 6.89
N LEU A 118 -3.03 -17.91 6.03
CA LEU A 118 -1.74 -17.39 6.49
C LEU A 118 -1.90 -16.06 7.25
N THR A 119 -2.82 -15.20 6.81
CA THR A 119 -3.16 -13.96 7.51
C THR A 119 -3.62 -14.22 8.95
N LEU A 120 -4.49 -15.21 9.15
CA LEU A 120 -4.97 -15.56 10.50
C LEU A 120 -3.85 -16.08 11.41
N VAL A 121 -2.93 -16.89 10.85
CA VAL A 121 -1.77 -17.39 11.60
C VAL A 121 -0.84 -16.24 11.98
N LEU A 122 -0.52 -15.35 11.03
CA LEU A 122 0.32 -14.19 11.29
C LEU A 122 -0.37 -13.20 12.25
N ALA A 123 -1.67 -12.98 12.12
CA ALA A 123 -2.44 -12.15 13.04
C ALA A 123 -2.41 -12.69 14.47
N LEU A 124 -2.47 -14.01 14.65
CA LEU A 124 -2.36 -14.63 15.96
C LEU A 124 -0.97 -14.37 16.57
N ILE A 125 0.10 -14.58 15.81
CA ILE A 125 1.49 -14.35 16.25
C ILE A 125 1.68 -12.87 16.61
N GLU A 126 1.21 -11.97 15.76
CA GLU A 126 1.31 -10.52 15.95
C GLU A 126 0.51 -10.05 17.16
N ALA A 127 -0.72 -10.56 17.36
CA ALA A 127 -1.56 -10.25 18.52
C ALA A 127 -0.93 -10.68 19.84
N ILE A 128 -0.31 -11.89 19.88
CA ILE A 128 0.45 -12.37 21.04
C ILE A 128 1.65 -11.44 21.29
N GLY A 129 2.36 -11.05 20.22
CA GLY A 129 3.48 -10.14 20.30
C GLY A 129 3.11 -8.78 20.87
N VAL A 130 2.03 -8.19 20.40
CA VAL A 130 1.49 -6.92 20.92
C VAL A 130 1.13 -7.06 22.40
N PHE A 131 0.43 -8.13 22.80
CA PHE A 131 0.09 -8.35 24.20
C PHE A 131 1.34 -8.46 25.07
N VAL A 132 2.34 -9.26 24.67
CA VAL A 132 3.58 -9.46 25.43
C VAL A 132 4.38 -8.15 25.53
N SER A 133 4.47 -7.39 24.47
CA SER A 133 5.20 -6.10 24.43
C SER A 133 4.61 -5.06 25.39
N TYR A 134 3.30 -5.02 25.52
CA TYR A 134 2.62 -4.03 26.37
C TYR A 134 2.22 -4.56 27.75
N LYS A 135 2.49 -5.83 28.05
CA LYS A 135 2.18 -6.44 29.35
C LYS A 135 2.85 -5.71 30.52
N SER A 136 4.09 -5.25 30.35
CA SER A 136 4.87 -4.55 31.38
C SER A 136 4.56 -3.06 31.48
N SER A 137 3.87 -2.48 30.48
CA SER A 137 3.58 -1.04 30.43
C SER A 137 2.34 -0.62 31.24
N GLY A 138 1.70 -1.54 31.98
CA GLY A 138 0.53 -1.24 32.79
C GLY A 138 -0.74 -0.84 32.03
N ILE A 139 -0.76 -1.06 30.70
CA ILE A 139 -1.90 -0.75 29.83
C ILE A 139 -3.09 -1.68 30.11
N PHE A 140 -2.82 -2.91 30.53
CA PHE A 140 -3.86 -3.89 30.84
C PHE A 140 -4.25 -3.83 32.31
N VAL A 141 -5.56 -3.81 32.58
CA VAL A 141 -6.11 -3.78 33.96
C VAL A 141 -5.65 -5.04 34.73
N ASN A 142 -5.63 -6.19 34.07
CA ASN A 142 -5.16 -7.45 34.62
C ASN A 142 -4.30 -8.16 33.56
N THR A 143 -3.25 -8.87 34.01
CA THR A 143 -2.34 -9.61 33.12
C THR A 143 -2.56 -11.13 33.20
N ASN A 144 -3.77 -11.54 33.56
CA ASN A 144 -4.16 -12.95 33.66
C ASN A 144 -4.30 -13.60 32.30
N PHE A 145 -4.23 -14.92 32.24
CA PHE A 145 -4.43 -15.70 31.00
C PHE A 145 -5.76 -15.39 30.29
N SER A 146 -6.83 -15.16 31.07
CA SER A 146 -8.15 -14.80 30.54
C SER A 146 -8.09 -13.47 29.78
N THR A 147 -7.42 -12.45 30.33
CA THR A 147 -7.25 -11.13 29.66
C THR A 147 -6.38 -11.27 28.41
N ALA A 148 -5.30 -12.06 28.47
CA ALA A 148 -4.47 -12.33 27.32
C ALA A 148 -5.26 -12.97 26.18
N ALA A 149 -6.03 -14.02 26.47
CA ALA A 149 -6.88 -14.70 25.50
C ALA A 149 -7.93 -13.75 24.90
N LEU A 150 -8.56 -12.92 25.74
CA LEU A 150 -9.57 -11.94 25.28
C LEU A 150 -8.96 -10.91 24.34
N VAL A 151 -7.81 -10.33 24.68
CA VAL A 151 -7.10 -9.35 23.84
C VAL A 151 -6.70 -9.97 22.49
N VAL A 152 -6.06 -11.15 22.53
CA VAL A 152 -5.60 -11.84 21.33
C VAL A 152 -6.77 -12.20 20.41
N ILE A 153 -7.85 -12.76 20.95
CA ILE A 153 -9.04 -13.12 20.16
C ILE A 153 -9.69 -11.86 19.57
N SER A 154 -9.78 -10.77 20.33
CA SER A 154 -10.36 -9.51 19.86
C SER A 154 -9.57 -8.93 18.68
N LEU A 155 -8.23 -8.91 18.75
CA LEU A 155 -7.36 -8.41 17.70
C LEU A 155 -7.43 -9.28 16.43
N VAL A 156 -7.40 -10.61 16.58
CA VAL A 156 -7.52 -11.55 15.44
C VAL A 156 -8.90 -11.47 14.80
N ALA A 157 -9.96 -11.34 15.61
CA ALA A 157 -11.32 -11.13 15.10
C ALA A 157 -11.40 -9.81 14.33
N GLY A 158 -10.79 -8.73 14.84
CA GLY A 158 -10.71 -7.44 14.16
C GLY A 158 -10.04 -7.54 12.79
N THR A 159 -8.89 -8.18 12.70
CA THR A 159 -8.20 -8.41 11.43
C THR A 159 -9.05 -9.24 10.45
N SER A 160 -9.77 -10.25 10.95
CA SER A 160 -10.66 -11.07 10.14
C SER A 160 -11.82 -10.26 9.56
N ILE A 161 -12.41 -9.37 10.37
CA ILE A 161 -13.48 -8.46 9.94
C ILE A 161 -12.94 -7.47 8.88
N LEU A 162 -11.75 -6.91 9.10
CA LEU A 162 -11.13 -6.00 8.12
C LEU A 162 -10.84 -6.68 6.78
N MET A 163 -10.36 -7.92 6.82
CA MET A 163 -10.15 -8.72 5.61
C MET A 163 -11.48 -8.96 4.87
N TRP A 164 -12.56 -9.28 5.62
CA TRP A 164 -13.88 -9.44 5.03
C TRP A 164 -14.42 -8.12 4.45
N LEU A 165 -14.25 -6.98 5.14
CA LEU A 165 -14.61 -5.65 4.63
C LEU A 165 -13.86 -5.31 3.34
N GLY A 166 -12.55 -5.61 3.28
CA GLY A 166 -11.74 -5.42 2.08
C GLY A 166 -12.23 -6.26 0.89
N ASP A 167 -12.57 -7.53 1.14
CA ASP A 167 -13.15 -8.39 0.10
C ASP A 167 -14.51 -7.88 -0.40
N GLU A 168 -15.38 -7.45 0.51
CA GLU A 168 -16.69 -6.90 0.15
C GLU A 168 -16.58 -5.61 -0.68
N ILE A 169 -15.66 -4.71 -0.33
CA ILE A 169 -15.38 -3.51 -1.14
C ILE A 169 -14.89 -3.92 -2.53
N THR A 170 -13.96 -4.88 -2.63
CA THR A 170 -13.41 -5.33 -3.91
C THR A 170 -14.46 -5.97 -4.80
N ASN A 171 -15.35 -6.80 -4.23
CA ASN A 171 -16.34 -7.57 -4.99
C ASN A 171 -17.57 -6.74 -5.36
N LYS A 172 -18.11 -5.94 -4.44
CA LYS A 172 -19.37 -5.22 -4.61
C LYS A 172 -19.23 -3.71 -4.67
N GLY A 173 -18.09 -3.18 -4.26
CA GLY A 173 -17.79 -1.75 -4.25
C GLY A 173 -17.02 -1.29 -5.47
N ILE A 174 -16.12 -0.31 -5.24
CA ILE A 174 -15.23 0.29 -6.22
C ILE A 174 -13.81 0.32 -5.66
N GLY A 175 -12.85 0.01 -6.49
CA GLY A 175 -11.44 -0.02 -6.10
C GLY A 175 -11.02 -1.36 -5.49
N ASN A 176 -9.74 -1.43 -5.16
CA ASN A 176 -9.20 -2.51 -4.34
C ASN A 176 -9.54 -2.20 -2.87
N GLY A 177 -10.36 -3.04 -2.22
CA GLY A 177 -10.88 -2.78 -0.88
C GLY A 177 -9.78 -2.67 0.18
N ILE A 178 -8.71 -3.46 0.06
CA ILE A 178 -7.58 -3.40 0.98
C ILE A 178 -6.83 -2.07 0.84
N SER A 179 -6.54 -1.66 -0.39
CA SER A 179 -5.94 -0.36 -0.67
C SER A 179 -6.82 0.79 -0.19
N MET A 180 -8.15 0.67 -0.31
CA MET A 180 -9.12 1.66 0.20
C MET A 180 -9.11 1.77 1.72
N ILE A 181 -8.96 0.69 2.45
CA ILE A 181 -8.87 0.71 3.92
C ILE A 181 -7.58 1.40 4.36
N ILE A 182 -6.44 1.11 3.70
CA ILE A 182 -5.16 1.80 3.95
C ILE A 182 -5.28 3.29 3.64
N PHE A 183 -5.88 3.64 2.50
CA PHE A 183 -6.11 5.00 2.07
C PHE A 183 -6.90 5.81 3.12
N ILE A 184 -8.00 5.26 3.62
CA ILE A 184 -8.82 5.90 4.66
C ILE A 184 -8.07 5.98 6.00
N GLY A 185 -7.26 4.97 6.34
CA GLY A 185 -6.37 5.00 7.49
C GLY A 185 -5.44 6.21 7.43
N ILE A 186 -4.75 6.38 6.31
CA ILE A 186 -3.81 7.49 6.10
C ILE A 186 -4.54 8.85 6.10
N ILE A 187 -5.65 8.98 5.38
CA ILE A 187 -6.42 10.24 5.34
C ILE A 187 -6.91 10.66 6.72
N SER A 188 -7.23 9.72 7.58
CA SER A 188 -7.65 10.04 8.95
C SER A 188 -6.56 10.68 9.81
N GLY A 189 -5.29 10.60 9.40
CA GLY A 189 -4.18 11.34 10.01
C GLY A 189 -4.08 12.80 9.55
N LEU A 190 -4.82 13.23 8.52
CA LEU A 190 -4.79 14.62 8.05
C LEU A 190 -5.16 15.66 9.12
N PRO A 191 -6.20 15.46 9.96
CA PRO A 191 -6.50 16.41 11.02
C PRO A 191 -5.32 16.62 12.00
N SER A 192 -4.62 15.53 12.38
CA SER A 192 -3.44 15.65 13.26
C SER A 192 -2.26 16.33 12.54
N PHE A 193 -2.12 16.18 11.24
CA PHE A 193 -1.16 16.96 10.45
C PHE A 193 -1.49 18.48 10.48
N VAL A 194 -2.76 18.84 10.32
CA VAL A 194 -3.22 20.24 10.40
C VAL A 194 -2.96 20.81 11.79
N THR A 195 -3.24 20.06 12.87
CA THR A 195 -2.93 20.53 14.24
C THR A 195 -1.43 20.70 14.47
N THR A 196 -0.59 19.82 13.89
CA THR A 196 0.87 19.97 13.95
C THR A 196 1.33 21.25 13.25
N LEU A 197 0.79 21.56 12.06
CA LEU A 197 1.07 22.82 11.35
C LEU A 197 0.62 24.03 12.18
N TRP A 198 -0.55 23.95 12.82
CA TRP A 198 -1.07 25.01 13.67
C TRP A 198 -0.15 25.27 14.87
N ASN A 199 0.30 24.21 15.55
CA ASN A 199 1.21 24.30 16.70
C ASN A 199 2.62 24.79 16.30
N LEU A 200 3.05 24.62 15.04
CA LEU A 200 4.28 25.23 14.54
C LEU A 200 4.15 26.74 14.37
N VAL A 201 2.97 27.24 13.97
CA VAL A 201 2.70 28.66 13.75
C VAL A 201 2.41 29.37 15.07
N ILE A 202 1.60 28.75 15.93
CA ILE A 202 1.22 29.29 17.23
C ILE A 202 1.93 28.46 18.31
N THR A 203 3.00 29.03 18.86
CA THR A 203 3.74 28.49 20.00
C THR A 203 3.22 29.09 21.29
N ASP A 204 3.48 28.48 22.45
CA ASP A 204 3.08 29.02 23.78
C ASP A 204 3.54 30.46 24.02
N ASN A 205 4.57 30.92 23.31
CA ASN A 205 5.10 32.29 23.35
C ASN A 205 4.45 33.23 22.31
N GLY A 206 3.40 32.81 21.59
CA GLY A 206 2.70 33.59 20.57
C GLY A 206 3.00 33.18 19.12
N PHE A 207 2.74 34.12 18.21
CA PHE A 207 2.92 33.87 16.76
C PHE A 207 4.40 33.78 16.38
N SER A 208 4.81 32.67 15.76
CA SER A 208 6.18 32.45 15.29
C SER A 208 6.29 32.63 13.78
N THR A 209 7.00 33.67 13.33
CA THR A 209 7.25 33.90 11.88
C THR A 209 8.06 32.76 11.25
N THR A 210 9.01 32.20 11.97
CA THR A 210 9.79 31.03 11.53
C THR A 210 8.90 29.80 11.39
N GLY A 211 7.97 29.58 12.34
CA GLY A 211 6.99 28.50 12.28
C GLY A 211 6.04 28.65 11.10
N LEU A 212 5.62 29.87 10.77
CA LEU A 212 4.80 30.15 9.59
C LEU A 212 5.52 29.81 8.28
N LEU A 213 6.79 30.21 8.14
CA LEU A 213 7.59 29.90 6.96
C LEU A 213 7.80 28.38 6.82
N MET A 214 8.05 27.66 7.90
CA MET A 214 8.16 26.20 7.91
C MET A 214 6.83 25.54 7.51
N ALA A 215 5.69 25.98 8.05
CA ALA A 215 4.37 25.45 7.71
C ALA A 215 4.03 25.68 6.23
N LEU A 216 4.30 26.88 5.70
CA LEU A 216 4.13 27.18 4.26
C LEU A 216 5.03 26.30 3.40
N GLY A 217 6.30 26.12 3.78
CA GLY A 217 7.25 25.24 3.10
C GLY A 217 6.77 23.81 3.05
N LEU A 218 6.22 23.27 4.14
CA LEU A 218 5.65 21.92 4.20
C LEU A 218 4.41 21.77 3.30
N ILE A 219 3.51 22.75 3.28
CA ILE A 219 2.32 22.72 2.42
C ILE A 219 2.72 22.78 0.96
N ILE A 220 3.60 23.70 0.57
CA ILE A 220 4.11 23.81 -0.81
C ILE A 220 4.83 22.53 -1.21
N GLY A 221 5.70 22.00 -0.35
CA GLY A 221 6.38 20.73 -0.56
C GLY A 221 5.42 19.56 -0.78
N ALA A 222 4.36 19.46 0.03
CA ALA A 222 3.33 18.44 -0.13
C ALA A 222 2.60 18.56 -1.47
N ILE A 223 2.24 19.78 -1.90
CA ILE A 223 1.58 20.03 -3.20
C ILE A 223 2.51 19.63 -4.36
N VAL A 224 3.78 20.02 -4.30
CA VAL A 224 4.78 19.67 -5.33
C VAL A 224 4.97 18.16 -5.39
N LEU A 225 5.04 17.47 -4.25
CA LEU A 225 5.13 16.02 -4.20
C LEU A 225 3.88 15.35 -4.81
N ILE A 226 2.68 15.79 -4.43
CA ILE A 226 1.43 15.26 -5.01
C ILE A 226 1.44 15.43 -6.53
N ALA A 227 1.77 16.62 -7.02
CA ALA A 227 1.85 16.90 -8.46
C ALA A 227 2.88 16.00 -9.15
N GLY A 228 4.06 15.83 -8.58
CA GLY A 228 5.10 14.93 -9.10
C GLY A 228 4.65 13.48 -9.15
N VAL A 229 4.01 12.99 -8.08
CA VAL A 229 3.49 11.62 -8.02
C VAL A 229 2.41 11.39 -9.08
N VAL A 230 1.45 12.32 -9.20
CA VAL A 230 0.38 12.24 -10.23
C VAL A 230 0.99 12.21 -11.63
N PHE A 231 1.95 13.10 -11.90
CA PHE A 231 2.61 13.18 -13.19
C PHE A 231 3.31 11.86 -13.58
N ILE A 232 4.06 11.27 -12.66
CA ILE A 232 4.80 10.03 -12.91
C ILE A 232 3.87 8.80 -12.99
N GLN A 233 2.83 8.73 -12.15
CA GLN A 233 1.89 7.61 -12.20
C GLN A 233 0.97 7.63 -13.42
N GLN A 234 0.73 8.81 -14.01
CA GLN A 234 -0.02 8.94 -15.27
C GLN A 234 0.87 8.87 -16.50
N ALA A 235 2.20 8.99 -16.35
CA ALA A 235 3.13 8.91 -17.46
C ALA A 235 3.10 7.51 -18.08
N GLU A 236 2.86 7.44 -19.39
CA GLU A 236 2.81 6.21 -20.17
C GLU A 236 3.63 6.33 -21.45
N ARG A 237 4.32 5.24 -21.82
CA ARG A 237 4.95 5.11 -23.14
C ARG A 237 4.03 4.27 -24.03
N ARG A 238 3.56 4.87 -25.13
CA ARG A 238 2.69 4.21 -26.10
C ARG A 238 3.54 3.50 -27.14
N VAL A 239 3.49 2.17 -27.17
CA VAL A 239 4.17 1.35 -28.18
C VAL A 239 3.19 1.08 -29.31
N PRO A 240 3.43 1.55 -30.56
CA PRO A 240 2.50 1.34 -31.67
C PRO A 240 2.51 -0.13 -32.10
N VAL A 241 1.33 -0.71 -32.32
CA VAL A 241 1.13 -2.04 -32.85
C VAL A 241 0.20 -1.94 -34.04
N GLN A 242 0.60 -2.55 -35.17
CA GLN A 242 -0.17 -2.62 -36.38
C GLN A 242 -0.67 -4.05 -36.59
N TYR A 243 -1.96 -4.18 -36.88
CA TYR A 243 -2.56 -5.46 -37.23
C TYR A 243 -2.76 -5.53 -38.74
N SER A 244 -2.47 -6.69 -39.31
CA SER A 244 -2.69 -6.97 -40.73
C SER A 244 -4.18 -6.85 -41.07
N LYS A 245 -4.48 -6.40 -42.30
CA LYS A 245 -5.85 -6.38 -42.81
C LYS A 245 -6.39 -7.82 -42.83
N LYS A 246 -7.53 -8.05 -42.18
CA LYS A 246 -8.25 -9.33 -42.28
C LYS A 246 -9.36 -9.24 -43.34
N VAL A 247 -9.41 -10.22 -44.24
CA VAL A 247 -10.53 -10.35 -45.17
C VAL A 247 -11.60 -11.20 -44.46
N VAL A 248 -12.75 -10.57 -44.20
CA VAL A 248 -13.92 -11.24 -43.61
C VAL A 248 -14.99 -11.29 -44.70
N GLY A 249 -15.10 -12.44 -45.37
CA GLY A 249 -15.96 -12.62 -46.55
C GLY A 249 -15.49 -11.76 -47.71
N ARG A 250 -16.39 -10.95 -48.33
CA ARG A 250 -16.09 -10.02 -49.44
C ARG A 250 -15.63 -8.62 -49.00
N LYS A 251 -15.59 -8.34 -47.68
CA LYS A 251 -15.18 -7.02 -47.14
C LYS A 251 -13.78 -7.09 -46.55
N MET A 252 -12.92 -6.17 -46.99
CA MET A 252 -11.63 -5.93 -46.30
C MET A 252 -11.91 -5.04 -45.05
N VAL A 253 -11.68 -5.61 -43.88
CA VAL A 253 -11.65 -4.83 -42.63
C VAL A 253 -10.29 -4.16 -42.55
N GLY A 254 -10.27 -2.83 -42.43
CA GLY A 254 -9.06 -2.02 -42.47
C GLY A 254 -8.06 -2.39 -41.38
N ALA A 255 -6.77 -2.08 -41.61
CA ALA A 255 -5.74 -2.22 -40.61
C ALA A 255 -6.09 -1.36 -39.39
N GLN A 256 -6.21 -1.98 -38.22
CA GLN A 256 -6.35 -1.24 -36.97
C GLN A 256 -4.96 -0.93 -36.40
N ASN A 257 -4.61 0.36 -36.37
CA ASN A 257 -3.44 0.82 -35.65
C ASN A 257 -3.85 1.03 -34.19
N THR A 258 -3.28 0.26 -33.31
CA THR A 258 -3.49 0.40 -31.86
C THR A 258 -2.14 0.64 -31.18
N HIS A 259 -2.15 0.92 -29.91
CA HIS A 259 -0.93 1.08 -29.10
C HIS A 259 -1.07 0.35 -27.78
N ILE A 260 0.06 -0.13 -27.28
CA ILE A 260 0.16 -0.73 -25.94
C ILE A 260 0.62 0.39 -25.02
N PRO A 261 -0.20 0.84 -24.05
CA PRO A 261 0.22 1.81 -23.05
C PRO A 261 1.06 1.11 -21.97
N LEU A 262 2.35 1.46 -21.87
CA LEU A 262 3.25 1.00 -20.83
C LEU A 262 3.44 2.13 -19.81
N LYS A 263 2.89 1.98 -18.60
CA LYS A 263 3.01 2.97 -17.53
C LYS A 263 4.45 3.03 -17.02
N LEU A 264 4.91 4.21 -16.61
CA LEU A 264 6.23 4.41 -16.01
C LEU A 264 6.34 3.68 -14.66
N ALA A 265 5.30 3.74 -13.84
CA ALA A 265 5.19 3.04 -12.57
C ALA A 265 4.20 1.87 -12.68
N MET A 266 4.54 0.82 -13.45
CA MET A 266 3.68 -0.36 -13.64
C MET A 266 3.38 -1.09 -12.33
N ALA A 267 4.36 -1.12 -11.43
CA ALA A 267 4.24 -1.76 -10.12
C ALA A 267 3.35 -0.97 -9.13
N GLY A 268 2.95 0.27 -9.46
CA GLY A 268 2.17 1.12 -8.58
C GLY A 268 2.87 1.42 -7.25
N VAL A 269 2.13 1.38 -6.15
CA VAL A 269 2.64 1.63 -4.80
C VAL A 269 3.03 0.36 -4.04
N MET A 270 2.74 -0.82 -4.60
CA MET A 270 2.99 -2.12 -3.94
C MET A 270 4.45 -2.34 -3.53
N PRO A 271 5.47 -2.01 -4.34
CA PRO A 271 6.87 -2.17 -3.95
C PRO A 271 7.24 -1.45 -2.66
N ILE A 272 6.68 -0.26 -2.42
CA ILE A 272 6.96 0.51 -1.22
C ILE A 272 6.34 -0.15 0.01
N ILE A 273 5.10 -0.62 -0.12
CA ILE A 273 4.39 -1.32 0.95
C ILE A 273 5.14 -2.61 1.30
N PHE A 274 5.62 -3.35 0.29
CA PHE A 274 6.39 -4.58 0.49
C PHE A 274 7.75 -4.31 1.14
N ALA A 275 8.49 -3.33 0.65
CA ALA A 275 9.78 -2.96 1.22
C ALA A 275 9.66 -2.48 2.67
N SER A 276 8.65 -1.67 3.00
CA SER A 276 8.41 -1.22 4.37
C SER A 276 8.01 -2.37 5.29
N SER A 277 7.13 -3.26 4.85
CA SER A 277 6.73 -4.44 5.62
C SER A 277 7.92 -5.39 5.86
N PHE A 278 8.77 -5.59 4.85
CA PHE A 278 9.95 -6.43 4.97
C PHE A 278 10.97 -5.85 5.97
N LEU A 279 11.15 -4.52 6.00
CA LEU A 279 12.03 -3.86 6.96
C LEU A 279 11.48 -3.89 8.40
N THR A 280 10.17 -3.76 8.57
CA THR A 280 9.57 -3.74 9.91
C THR A 280 9.40 -5.14 10.51
N PHE A 281 9.33 -6.19 9.69
CA PHE A 281 9.10 -7.56 10.13
C PHE A 281 10.14 -8.08 11.17
N PRO A 282 11.46 -7.86 11.00
CA PRO A 282 12.43 -8.25 12.03
C PRO A 282 12.20 -7.56 13.38
N ALA A 283 11.83 -6.28 13.37
CA ALA A 283 11.55 -5.55 14.61
C ALA A 283 10.34 -6.11 15.34
N MET A 284 9.28 -6.49 14.60
CA MET A 284 8.10 -7.13 15.19
C MET A 284 8.43 -8.46 15.86
N ILE A 285 9.21 -9.31 15.18
CA ILE A 285 9.65 -10.61 15.75
C ILE A 285 10.49 -10.37 17.01
N LEU A 286 11.47 -9.47 16.93
CA LEU A 286 12.37 -9.22 18.05
C LEU A 286 11.64 -8.65 19.27
N GLN A 287 10.61 -7.84 19.09
CA GLN A 287 9.76 -7.36 20.18
C GLN A 287 9.03 -8.49 20.92
N ILE A 288 8.70 -9.59 20.23
CA ILE A 288 8.02 -10.74 20.85
C ILE A 288 8.99 -11.57 21.70
N PHE A 289 10.20 -11.80 21.17
CA PHE A 289 11.15 -12.73 21.78
C PHE A 289 12.12 -12.10 22.80
N VAL A 290 12.37 -10.78 22.68
CA VAL A 290 13.37 -10.09 23.52
C VAL A 290 12.69 -8.96 24.29
N LYS A 291 12.63 -9.13 25.60
CA LYS A 291 12.05 -8.12 26.52
C LYS A 291 12.93 -6.86 26.53
N ASP A 292 12.30 -5.69 26.46
CA ASP A 292 12.95 -4.36 26.51
C ASP A 292 14.11 -4.17 25.50
N ILE A 293 13.97 -4.76 24.29
CA ILE A 293 15.01 -4.74 23.23
C ILE A 293 15.43 -3.32 22.83
N ALA A 294 14.57 -2.33 23.01
CA ALA A 294 14.85 -0.93 22.65
C ALA A 294 15.99 -0.33 23.50
N THR A 295 16.13 -0.76 24.76
CA THR A 295 17.13 -0.27 25.73
C THR A 295 18.39 -1.12 25.77
N GLN A 296 18.35 -2.32 25.21
CA GLN A 296 19.50 -3.23 25.21
C GLN A 296 20.62 -2.78 24.25
N THR A 297 21.83 -3.29 24.51
CA THR A 297 22.99 -3.18 23.65
C THR A 297 23.36 -4.57 23.13
N GLY A 298 23.70 -4.70 21.86
CA GLY A 298 24.07 -5.96 21.25
C GLY A 298 23.62 -6.09 19.80
N PHE A 299 23.93 -7.21 19.17
CA PHE A 299 23.60 -7.44 17.75
C PHE A 299 22.08 -7.34 17.48
N TRP A 300 21.24 -8.00 18.30
CA TRP A 300 19.79 -8.00 18.13
C TRP A 300 19.17 -6.61 18.36
N ALA A 301 19.71 -5.85 19.31
CA ALA A 301 19.32 -4.47 19.52
C ALA A 301 19.73 -3.58 18.33
N GLY A 302 20.87 -3.88 17.69
CA GLY A 302 21.29 -3.24 16.44
C GLY A 302 20.33 -3.51 15.29
N VAL A 303 19.92 -4.76 15.10
CA VAL A 303 18.92 -5.16 14.10
C VAL A 303 17.57 -4.49 14.37
N TYR A 304 17.13 -4.43 15.63
CA TYR A 304 15.91 -3.73 15.99
C TYR A 304 15.98 -2.24 15.67
N LYS A 305 17.04 -1.54 16.13
CA LYS A 305 17.26 -0.11 15.84
C LYS A 305 17.34 0.16 14.35
N PHE A 306 18.01 -0.70 13.59
CA PHE A 306 18.04 -0.62 12.14
C PHE A 306 16.63 -0.72 11.54
N SER A 307 15.82 -1.69 11.96
CA SER A 307 14.49 -1.92 11.39
C SER A 307 13.51 -0.78 11.69
N ILE A 308 13.62 -0.11 12.87
CA ILE A 308 12.74 1.01 13.24
C ILE A 308 13.27 2.38 12.79
N ALA A 309 14.46 2.45 12.22
CA ALA A 309 15.11 3.72 11.87
C ALA A 309 14.29 4.54 10.84
N THR A 310 13.44 3.90 10.04
CA THR A 310 12.50 4.58 9.14
C THR A 310 11.44 5.37 9.90
N SER A 311 11.02 4.93 11.09
CA SER A 311 9.89 5.49 11.85
C SER A 311 10.28 6.22 13.13
N SER A 312 11.48 6.01 13.65
CA SER A 312 11.92 6.57 14.92
C SER A 312 13.01 7.61 14.77
N SER A 313 12.81 8.77 15.38
CA SER A 313 13.81 9.86 15.46
C SER A 313 14.87 9.62 16.55
N SER A 314 14.64 8.67 17.46
CA SER A 314 15.56 8.37 18.58
C SER A 314 16.75 7.49 18.19
N VAL A 315 16.80 7.02 16.94
CA VAL A 315 17.85 6.14 16.44
C VAL A 315 19.00 6.97 15.85
N GLY A 316 20.24 6.56 16.12
CA GLY A 316 21.43 7.26 15.64
C GLY A 316 21.48 7.40 14.10
N ILE A 317 22.08 8.48 13.61
CA ILE A 317 22.17 8.85 12.17
C ILE A 317 22.72 7.70 11.32
N GLY A 318 23.70 6.94 11.83
CA GLY A 318 24.30 5.81 11.09
C GLY A 318 23.27 4.71 10.77
N TYR A 319 22.41 4.35 11.71
CA TYR A 319 21.34 3.38 11.45
C TYR A 319 20.31 3.90 10.46
N SER A 320 20.00 5.20 10.52
CA SER A 320 19.04 5.83 9.61
C SER A 320 19.56 5.84 8.17
N ILE A 321 20.83 6.17 7.95
CA ILE A 321 21.45 6.14 6.61
C ILE A 321 21.51 4.70 6.09
N ALA A 322 21.96 3.74 6.91
CA ALA A 322 22.03 2.34 6.52
C ALA A 322 20.65 1.79 6.16
N ASN A 323 19.63 2.12 6.96
CA ASN A 323 18.24 1.73 6.67
C ASN A 323 17.73 2.36 5.37
N ALA A 324 18.00 3.66 5.11
CA ALA A 324 17.61 4.34 3.88
C ALA A 324 18.22 3.67 2.63
N LEU A 325 19.49 3.27 2.69
CA LEU A 325 20.15 2.57 1.60
C LEU A 325 19.53 1.19 1.33
N VAL A 326 19.30 0.40 2.40
CA VAL A 326 18.65 -0.91 2.26
C VAL A 326 17.21 -0.74 1.76
N TYR A 327 16.49 0.26 2.25
CA TYR A 327 15.12 0.56 1.81
C TYR A 327 15.09 0.91 0.32
N LEU A 328 16.04 1.73 -0.17
CA LEU A 328 16.19 2.03 -1.59
C LEU A 328 16.39 0.76 -2.42
N VAL A 329 17.33 -0.10 -2.00
CA VAL A 329 17.61 -1.37 -2.70
C VAL A 329 16.40 -2.28 -2.72
N LEU A 330 15.68 -2.39 -1.59
CA LEU A 330 14.47 -3.19 -1.50
C LEU A 330 13.34 -2.66 -2.40
N ILE A 331 13.12 -1.34 -2.42
CA ILE A 331 12.11 -0.73 -3.30
C ILE A 331 12.45 -1.04 -4.76
N MET A 332 13.72 -0.88 -5.16
CA MET A 332 14.16 -1.21 -6.52
C MET A 332 13.93 -2.69 -6.84
N ALA A 333 14.37 -3.59 -5.95
CA ALA A 333 14.21 -5.03 -6.12
C ALA A 333 12.74 -5.43 -6.25
N PHE A 334 11.87 -4.93 -5.35
CA PHE A 334 10.44 -5.21 -5.41
C PHE A 334 9.75 -4.55 -6.62
N THR A 335 10.23 -3.39 -7.09
CA THR A 335 9.69 -2.75 -8.30
C THR A 335 9.96 -3.63 -9.53
N PHE A 336 11.19 -4.11 -9.69
CA PHE A 336 11.52 -5.06 -10.75
C PHE A 336 10.72 -6.34 -10.63
N PHE A 337 10.73 -6.94 -9.44
CA PHE A 337 9.99 -8.14 -9.15
C PHE A 337 8.51 -8.02 -9.54
N TYR A 338 7.83 -6.99 -9.07
CA TYR A 338 6.40 -6.80 -9.29
C TYR A 338 6.08 -6.46 -10.75
N THR A 339 6.91 -5.68 -11.41
CA THR A 339 6.75 -5.34 -12.83
C THR A 339 6.80 -6.60 -13.69
N TYR A 340 7.79 -7.48 -13.49
CA TYR A 340 7.89 -8.73 -14.25
C TYR A 340 6.85 -9.78 -13.85
N ALA A 341 6.36 -9.74 -12.61
CA ALA A 341 5.24 -10.58 -12.18
C ALA A 341 3.92 -10.19 -12.85
N THR A 342 3.71 -8.88 -13.06
CA THR A 342 2.45 -8.35 -13.62
C THR A 342 2.46 -8.32 -15.14
N PHE A 343 3.61 -8.07 -15.75
CA PHE A 343 3.76 -7.95 -17.20
C PHE A 343 4.79 -8.93 -17.74
N ASN A 344 4.31 -9.91 -18.52
CA ASN A 344 5.16 -10.91 -19.18
C ASN A 344 5.38 -10.51 -20.64
N PRO A 345 6.57 -9.99 -21.02
CA PRO A 345 6.86 -9.54 -22.38
C PRO A 345 6.73 -10.66 -23.43
N ALA A 346 7.09 -11.90 -23.06
CA ALA A 346 7.03 -13.04 -23.95
C ALA A 346 5.57 -13.42 -24.31
N GLU A 347 4.69 -13.41 -23.31
CA GLU A 347 3.26 -13.69 -23.50
C GLU A 347 2.60 -12.62 -24.37
N VAL A 348 2.87 -11.34 -24.08
CA VAL A 348 2.35 -10.21 -24.87
C VAL A 348 2.84 -10.28 -26.32
N SER A 349 4.13 -10.57 -26.54
CA SER A 349 4.70 -10.74 -27.88
C SER A 349 4.06 -11.90 -28.64
N ASN A 350 3.81 -13.03 -27.97
CA ASN A 350 3.12 -14.16 -28.56
C ASN A 350 1.67 -13.84 -28.91
N ASN A 351 0.95 -13.14 -28.05
CA ASN A 351 -0.42 -12.71 -28.28
C ASN A 351 -0.51 -11.76 -29.50
N ILE A 352 0.42 -10.80 -29.62
CA ILE A 352 0.52 -9.92 -30.79
C ILE A 352 0.73 -10.75 -32.05
N LYS A 353 1.69 -11.68 -32.04
CA LYS A 353 2.00 -12.55 -33.18
C LYS A 353 0.80 -13.43 -33.59
N GLN A 354 0.11 -14.07 -32.65
CA GLN A 354 -1.06 -14.91 -32.91
C GLN A 354 -2.21 -14.14 -33.52
N ASN A 355 -2.38 -12.86 -33.12
CA ASN A 355 -3.41 -11.98 -33.70
C ASN A 355 -2.99 -11.30 -35.02
N GLY A 356 -1.82 -11.68 -35.59
CA GLY A 356 -1.31 -11.11 -36.85
C GLY A 356 -0.84 -9.65 -36.71
N GLY A 357 -0.51 -9.22 -35.47
CA GLY A 357 0.04 -7.91 -35.17
C GLY A 357 1.57 -7.90 -35.24
N PHE A 358 2.14 -6.75 -35.47
CA PHE A 358 3.58 -6.49 -35.41
C PHE A 358 3.87 -5.05 -34.94
N ILE A 359 5.04 -4.84 -34.39
CA ILE A 359 5.55 -3.50 -34.07
C ILE A 359 6.29 -2.98 -35.29
N PRO A 360 5.99 -1.76 -35.81
CA PRO A 360 6.68 -1.21 -36.97
C PRO A 360 8.20 -1.22 -36.79
N GLY A 361 8.92 -1.78 -37.76
CA GLY A 361 10.38 -1.90 -37.74
C GLY A 361 10.93 -3.08 -36.95
N ILE A 362 10.10 -3.92 -36.29
CA ILE A 362 10.56 -5.05 -35.47
C ILE A 362 9.87 -6.33 -35.94
N ARG A 363 10.64 -7.40 -36.13
CA ARG A 363 10.10 -8.72 -36.52
C ARG A 363 9.26 -9.31 -35.38
N ALA A 364 8.10 -9.91 -35.71
CA ALA A 364 7.26 -10.60 -34.75
C ALA A 364 7.98 -11.80 -34.10
N GLY A 365 7.78 -12.02 -32.81
CA GLY A 365 8.37 -13.09 -32.01
C GLY A 365 9.50 -12.61 -31.09
N LYS A 366 10.62 -13.34 -31.02
CA LYS A 366 11.71 -13.05 -30.09
C LYS A 366 12.21 -11.60 -30.14
N PRO A 367 12.46 -10.97 -31.31
CA PRO A 367 12.88 -9.57 -31.36
C PRO A 367 11.86 -8.60 -30.72
N THR A 368 10.55 -8.89 -30.84
CA THR A 368 9.49 -8.11 -30.18
C THR A 368 9.54 -8.29 -28.67
N THR A 369 9.81 -9.51 -28.19
CA THR A 369 9.98 -9.78 -26.75
C THR A 369 11.19 -9.01 -26.20
N ASP A 370 12.32 -9.07 -26.88
CA ASP A 370 13.56 -8.39 -26.45
C ASP A 370 13.38 -6.86 -26.41
N TYR A 371 12.68 -6.30 -27.39
CA TYR A 371 12.35 -4.87 -27.45
C TYR A 371 11.42 -4.46 -26.29
N LEU A 372 10.33 -5.20 -26.03
CA LEU A 372 9.44 -4.94 -24.93
C LEU A 372 10.16 -5.05 -23.59
N THR A 373 11.00 -6.06 -23.41
CA THR A 373 11.79 -6.26 -22.18
C THR A 373 12.75 -5.08 -21.94
N SER A 374 13.41 -4.57 -22.99
CA SER A 374 14.30 -3.41 -22.89
C SER A 374 13.55 -2.15 -22.47
N ILE A 375 12.36 -1.90 -23.05
CA ILE A 375 11.53 -0.74 -22.68
C ILE A 375 11.07 -0.86 -21.22
N ILE A 376 10.56 -2.03 -20.82
CA ILE A 376 10.05 -2.26 -19.47
C ILE A 376 11.17 -2.12 -18.45
N SER A 377 12.34 -2.71 -18.70
CA SER A 377 13.48 -2.56 -17.82
C SER A 377 13.85 -1.09 -17.61
N THR A 378 13.90 -0.31 -18.70
CA THR A 378 14.21 1.13 -18.63
C THR A 378 13.15 1.90 -17.84
N LEU A 379 11.85 1.65 -18.11
CA LEU A 379 10.77 2.30 -17.39
C LEU A 379 10.77 1.92 -15.89
N THR A 380 11.06 0.65 -15.59
CA THR A 380 11.13 0.16 -14.20
C THR A 380 12.27 0.79 -13.42
N TRP A 381 13.44 1.01 -14.06
CA TRP A 381 14.55 1.74 -13.44
C TRP A 381 14.16 3.16 -13.04
N PHE A 382 13.58 3.92 -13.97
CA PHE A 382 13.15 5.29 -13.69
C PHE A 382 12.00 5.34 -12.67
N GLY A 383 10.99 4.49 -12.84
CA GLY A 383 9.85 4.41 -11.91
C GLY A 383 10.28 4.00 -10.51
N GLY A 384 11.11 2.95 -10.38
CA GLY A 384 11.63 2.48 -9.10
C GLY A 384 12.51 3.51 -8.39
N PHE A 385 13.41 4.19 -9.12
CA PHE A 385 14.24 5.25 -8.55
C PHE A 385 13.40 6.42 -8.03
N PHE A 386 12.39 6.84 -8.80
CA PHE A 386 11.46 7.88 -8.37
C PHE A 386 10.70 7.48 -7.09
N LEU A 387 10.17 6.25 -7.05
CA LEU A 387 9.49 5.73 -5.87
C LEU A 387 10.41 5.70 -4.65
N ALA A 388 11.67 5.28 -4.83
CA ALA A 388 12.67 5.24 -3.77
C ALA A 388 13.01 6.64 -3.22
N VAL A 389 13.20 7.62 -4.10
CA VAL A 389 13.48 9.02 -3.70
C VAL A 389 12.33 9.57 -2.84
N ILE A 390 11.08 9.37 -3.27
CA ILE A 390 9.94 9.86 -2.50
C ILE A 390 9.78 9.11 -1.18
N ALA A 391 10.05 7.81 -1.16
CA ALA A 391 9.96 7.01 0.05
C ALA A 391 11.00 7.40 1.12
N ILE A 392 12.19 7.85 0.70
CA ILE A 392 13.27 8.28 1.61
C ILE A 392 13.09 9.74 2.06
N LEU A 393 12.34 10.54 1.31
CA LEU A 393 12.19 11.97 1.57
C LEU A 393 11.73 12.31 3.02
N PRO A 394 10.77 11.59 3.65
CA PRO A 394 10.41 11.84 5.05
C PRO A 394 11.58 11.61 6.02
N MET A 395 12.44 10.66 5.70
CA MET A 395 13.64 10.39 6.48
C MET A 395 14.62 11.56 6.42
N LEU A 396 14.78 12.15 5.24
CA LEU A 396 15.62 13.34 5.05
C LEU A 396 15.04 14.57 5.77
N LEU A 397 13.73 14.76 5.74
CA LEU A 397 13.05 15.85 6.46
C LEU A 397 13.21 15.75 7.99
N ARG A 398 13.31 14.56 8.56
CA ARG A 398 13.57 14.39 10.00
C ARG A 398 14.93 14.93 10.43
N PHE A 399 15.95 14.90 9.58
CA PHE A 399 17.24 15.50 9.91
C PHE A 399 17.19 17.02 10.06
N THR A 400 16.16 17.68 9.52
CA THR A 400 15.91 19.11 9.73
C THR A 400 15.11 19.42 11.01
N GLY A 401 14.81 18.40 11.83
CA GLY A 401 14.03 18.55 13.07
C GLY A 401 12.52 18.57 12.86
N LEU A 402 12.05 18.42 11.62
CA LEU A 402 10.63 18.40 11.29
C LEU A 402 10.09 16.98 11.40
N ASN A 403 9.36 16.68 12.47
CA ASN A 403 8.61 15.42 12.59
C ASN A 403 7.30 15.53 11.80
N VAL A 404 7.37 15.23 10.49
CA VAL A 404 6.19 15.23 9.63
C VAL A 404 5.57 13.85 9.66
N ALA A 405 4.43 13.71 10.36
CA ALA A 405 3.66 12.46 10.41
C ALA A 405 3.13 12.05 9.02
N PHE A 406 2.88 13.01 8.13
CA PHE A 406 2.39 12.78 6.77
C PHE A 406 3.56 12.72 5.79
N GLY A 407 4.21 11.55 5.71
CA GLY A 407 5.42 11.34 4.90
C GLY A 407 5.15 11.04 3.42
N GLY A 408 6.22 11.04 2.61
CA GLY A 408 6.16 10.77 1.17
C GLY A 408 5.53 9.44 0.80
N THR A 409 5.72 8.38 1.61
CA THR A 409 5.08 7.07 1.42
C THR A 409 3.56 7.15 1.56
N SER A 410 3.07 7.91 2.54
CA SER A 410 1.63 8.12 2.74
C SER A 410 1.01 8.86 1.56
N ILE A 411 1.66 9.91 1.05
CA ILE A 411 1.23 10.66 -0.13
C ILE A 411 1.19 9.76 -1.35
N LEU A 412 2.23 8.93 -1.56
CA LEU A 412 2.28 7.97 -2.67
C LEU A 412 1.10 7.00 -2.64
N ILE A 413 0.81 6.43 -1.47
CA ILE A 413 -0.30 5.47 -1.31
C ILE A 413 -1.64 6.17 -1.56
N VAL A 414 -1.84 7.34 -0.97
CA VAL A 414 -3.10 8.11 -1.13
C VAL A 414 -3.35 8.49 -2.59
N VAL A 415 -2.33 9.03 -3.27
CA VAL A 415 -2.45 9.41 -4.69
C VAL A 415 -2.63 8.19 -5.57
N GLY A 416 -1.87 7.11 -5.33
CA GLY A 416 -1.95 5.87 -6.10
C GLY A 416 -3.33 5.24 -6.03
N VAL A 417 -3.87 5.06 -4.83
CA VAL A 417 -5.20 4.47 -4.63
C VAL A 417 -6.30 5.36 -5.22
N ALA A 418 -6.18 6.68 -5.08
CA ALA A 418 -7.13 7.63 -5.68
C ALA A 418 -7.14 7.51 -7.22
N LEU A 419 -5.96 7.45 -7.85
CA LEU A 419 -5.84 7.30 -9.31
C LEU A 419 -6.37 5.94 -9.80
N GLU A 420 -6.02 4.84 -9.12
CA GLU A 420 -6.55 3.51 -9.45
C GLU A 420 -8.08 3.47 -9.35
N THR A 421 -8.64 4.07 -8.29
CA THR A 421 -10.10 4.12 -8.09
C THR A 421 -10.78 4.93 -9.19
N VAL A 422 -10.22 6.06 -9.60
CA VAL A 422 -10.75 6.88 -10.71
C VAL A 422 -10.67 6.13 -12.04
N GLN A 423 -9.54 5.46 -12.33
CA GLN A 423 -9.40 4.65 -13.55
C GLN A 423 -10.41 3.50 -13.59
N GLN A 424 -10.68 2.85 -12.47
CA GLN A 424 -11.71 1.81 -12.39
C GLN A 424 -13.11 2.37 -12.59
N LEU A 425 -13.40 3.56 -12.04
CA LEU A 425 -14.66 4.27 -12.30
C LEU A 425 -14.84 4.59 -13.78
N GLU A 426 -13.79 5.06 -14.43
CA GLU A 426 -13.80 5.35 -15.87
C GLU A 426 -14.07 4.09 -16.70
N SER A 427 -13.42 2.98 -16.37
CA SER A 427 -13.63 1.71 -17.05
C SER A 427 -15.06 1.18 -16.90
N LEU A 428 -15.67 1.33 -15.72
CA LEU A 428 -17.06 0.95 -15.47
C LEU A 428 -18.06 1.82 -16.27
N LEU A 429 -17.76 3.11 -16.42
CA LEU A 429 -18.59 4.02 -17.23
C LEU A 429 -18.50 3.71 -18.73
N VAL A 430 -17.31 3.42 -19.24
CA VAL A 430 -17.08 3.08 -20.66
C VAL A 430 -17.78 1.77 -21.02
N MET A 431 -17.68 0.72 -20.18
CA MET A 431 -18.33 -0.57 -20.43
C MET A 431 -19.87 -0.44 -20.56
N ARG A 432 -20.47 0.54 -19.91
CA ARG A 432 -21.92 0.78 -20.01
C ARG A 432 -22.35 1.57 -21.25
N HIS A 433 -21.53 2.50 -21.70
CA HIS A 433 -21.82 3.18 -22.98
C HIS A 433 -21.85 2.20 -24.16
N TYR A 434 -21.06 1.12 -24.08
CA TYR A 434 -21.08 0.05 -25.09
C TYR A 434 -22.32 -0.84 -25.00
N LYS A 435 -22.87 -1.12 -23.81
CA LYS A 435 -24.11 -1.90 -23.66
C LYS A 435 -25.35 -1.15 -24.14
N GLY A 436 -25.43 0.16 -23.95
CA GLY A 436 -26.53 0.98 -24.44
C GLY A 436 -26.57 1.20 -25.95
N PHE A 437 -25.61 0.64 -26.70
CA PHE A 437 -25.60 0.61 -28.16
C PHE A 437 -26.07 -0.74 -28.74
N LEU A 438 -26.30 -1.74 -27.88
CA LEU A 438 -26.69 -3.12 -28.26
C LEU A 438 -28.14 -3.44 -27.84
N ASP A 439 -28.76 -2.57 -27.05
CA ASP A 439 -30.21 -2.54 -26.74
C ASP A 439 -30.88 -1.44 -27.60
#